data_eaee21aaa7ecd8b54de3eb2a99de6a6f
#
_entry.id   eaee21aaa7ecd8b54de3eb2a99de6a6f
#
_cell.length_a   1.000
_cell.length_b   1.000
_cell.length_c   1.000
_cell.angle_alpha   90.00
_cell.angle_beta   90.00
_cell.angle_gamma   90.00
#
_symmetry.space_group_name_H-M   'P 1'
#
loop_
_entity.id
_entity.type
_entity.pdbx_description
1 polymer ?
#
loop_
_entity_poly.entity_id
_entity_poly.type
_entity_poly.pdbx_seq_one_letter_code
_entity_poly.pdbx_strand_id
1 'polypeptide(L)'
;MNEKRWRKEPGARVEGFRDLDRSKVQAPGIARDPSGGFRLFYTGVGPGRPFPTCQGYILSAVSDDGLSFRPEPGIRLAPQPGVPHMGLRTLSPTVAPCEEGCWRMYFESRGPASLPTVICSAISTDMLHWKHEDGIRLQGFDGLGGPRYVVLPDGRARLFCCAEERGSD
;
A
#
# COMPACT_ATOMS: atom_id res chain seq x y z
N MET A 1 12.53 29.10 -17.60
CA MET A 1 12.13 28.03 -16.65
C MET A 1 12.46 26.68 -17.30
N ASN A 2 13.41 25.92 -16.73
CA ASN A 2 13.70 24.59 -17.24
C ASN A 2 12.52 23.68 -16.90
N GLU A 3 11.72 23.30 -17.90
CA GLU A 3 10.71 22.26 -17.75
C GLU A 3 11.42 20.95 -17.38
N LYS A 4 11.23 20.51 -16.14
CA LYS A 4 11.65 19.16 -15.72
C LYS A 4 10.78 18.15 -16.46
N ARG A 5 11.28 17.61 -17.56
CA ARG A 5 10.61 16.55 -18.32
C ARG A 5 10.81 15.21 -17.61
N TRP A 6 9.71 14.57 -17.23
CA TRP A 6 9.74 13.20 -16.74
C TRP A 6 10.10 12.26 -17.90
N ARG A 7 11.05 11.35 -17.65
CA ARG A 7 11.40 10.27 -18.57
C ARG A 7 11.12 8.94 -17.89
N LYS A 8 10.35 8.08 -18.56
CA LYS A 8 10.15 6.70 -18.12
C LYS A 8 11.46 5.94 -18.28
N GLU A 9 11.93 5.35 -17.20
CA GLU A 9 13.08 4.44 -17.21
C GLU A 9 12.64 3.04 -17.70
N PRO A 10 13.54 2.30 -18.37
CA PRO A 10 13.23 0.95 -18.84
C PRO A 10 13.13 -0.05 -17.69
N GLY A 11 12.42 -1.15 -17.94
CA GLY A 11 12.27 -2.28 -17.02
C GLY A 11 11.23 -2.07 -15.93
N ALA A 12 10.91 -3.16 -15.24
CA ALA A 12 10.10 -3.19 -14.04
C ALA A 12 11.00 -3.11 -12.79
N ARG A 13 10.55 -2.46 -11.74
CA ARG A 13 11.28 -2.40 -10.46
C ARG A 13 11.02 -3.63 -9.59
N VAL A 14 9.84 -4.20 -9.71
CA VAL A 14 9.45 -5.46 -9.07
C VAL A 14 8.58 -6.23 -10.06
N GLU A 15 8.87 -7.50 -10.26
CA GLU A 15 8.06 -8.44 -11.02
C GLU A 15 7.48 -9.48 -10.07
N GLY A 16 6.20 -9.84 -10.28
CA GLY A 16 5.54 -10.88 -9.50
C GLY A 16 5.94 -12.26 -10.00
N PHE A 17 6.47 -13.10 -9.12
CA PHE A 17 6.86 -14.48 -9.43
C PHE A 17 6.47 -15.47 -8.34
N ARG A 18 6.04 -14.97 -7.19
CA ARG A 18 5.67 -15.77 -6.02
C ARG A 18 4.17 -16.07 -6.01
N ASP A 19 3.75 -17.03 -5.23
CA ASP A 19 2.33 -17.38 -5.07
C ASP A 19 1.47 -16.23 -4.52
N LEU A 20 2.09 -15.23 -3.91
CA LEU A 20 1.40 -14.06 -3.38
C LEU A 20 1.28 -12.90 -4.37
N ASP A 21 2.06 -12.89 -5.47
CA ASP A 21 2.16 -11.72 -6.35
C ASP A 21 2.22 -12.03 -7.86
N ARG A 22 2.29 -13.29 -8.27
CA ARG A 22 2.50 -13.62 -9.70
C ARG A 22 1.32 -13.29 -10.62
N SER A 23 0.13 -13.06 -10.08
CA SER A 23 -1.00 -12.59 -10.89
C SER A 23 -1.01 -11.09 -11.05
N LYS A 24 -0.57 -10.35 -10.05
CA LYS A 24 -0.57 -8.89 -10.09
C LYS A 24 0.38 -8.28 -9.07
N VAL A 25 1.14 -7.30 -9.52
CA VAL A 25 1.93 -6.36 -8.72
C VAL A 25 1.45 -4.96 -9.04
N GLN A 26 1.05 -4.18 -8.02
CA GLN A 26 0.51 -2.83 -8.23
C GLN A 26 0.69 -1.89 -7.04
N ALA A 27 0.38 -0.62 -7.27
CA ALA A 27 0.25 0.44 -6.27
C ALA A 27 1.46 0.54 -5.32
N PRO A 28 2.66 0.83 -5.83
CA PRO A 28 3.86 0.94 -5.01
C PRO A 28 3.82 2.17 -4.09
N GLY A 29 4.34 2.02 -2.89
CA GLY A 29 4.70 3.09 -1.97
C GLY A 29 6.14 2.92 -1.54
N ILE A 30 6.97 3.96 -1.64
CA ILE A 30 8.38 3.90 -1.30
C ILE A 30 8.66 4.70 -0.03
N ALA A 31 9.53 4.19 0.82
CA ALA A 31 10.04 4.86 2.01
C ALA A 31 11.56 4.73 2.10
N ARG A 32 12.21 5.63 2.84
CA ARG A 32 13.60 5.45 3.25
C ARG A 32 13.67 4.32 4.25
N ASP A 33 14.62 3.39 4.05
CA ASP A 33 14.88 2.34 5.02
C ASP A 33 15.74 2.88 6.14
N PRO A 34 15.46 2.58 7.42
CA PRO A 34 16.29 3.03 8.55
C PRO A 34 17.75 2.56 8.49
N SER A 35 17.97 1.40 7.88
CA SER A 35 19.31 0.83 7.71
C SER A 35 20.08 1.41 6.51
N GLY A 36 19.45 2.30 5.75
CA GLY A 36 19.96 2.89 4.52
C GLY A 36 19.22 2.37 3.28
N GLY A 37 19.30 3.14 2.19
CA GLY A 37 18.60 2.80 0.94
C GLY A 37 17.08 3.02 0.99
N PHE A 38 16.33 2.12 0.36
CA PHE A 38 14.89 2.27 0.12
C PHE A 38 14.16 0.96 0.37
N ARG A 39 12.95 1.06 0.91
CA ARG A 39 11.99 -0.03 0.95
C ARG A 39 10.75 0.34 0.14
N LEU A 40 10.43 -0.51 -0.82
CA LEU A 40 9.24 -0.42 -1.65
C LEU A 40 8.19 -1.36 -1.07
N PHE A 41 7.06 -0.81 -0.69
CA PHE A 41 5.86 -1.58 -0.35
C PHE A 41 4.95 -1.64 -1.57
N TYR A 42 4.32 -2.76 -1.81
CA TYR A 42 3.44 -2.94 -2.97
C TYR A 42 2.32 -3.94 -2.68
N THR A 43 1.28 -3.87 -3.48
CA THR A 43 0.21 -4.86 -3.44
C THR A 43 0.57 -6.05 -4.32
N GLY A 44 0.56 -7.24 -3.75
CA GLY A 44 0.63 -8.51 -4.46
C GLY A 44 -0.72 -9.22 -4.47
N VAL A 45 -1.06 -9.84 -5.59
CA VAL A 45 -2.22 -10.72 -5.75
C VAL A 45 -1.76 -12.04 -6.36
N GLY A 46 -2.03 -13.14 -5.66
CA GLY A 46 -1.73 -14.48 -6.12
C GLY A 46 -2.75 -15.00 -7.13
N PRO A 47 -2.43 -16.11 -7.81
CA PRO A 47 -3.31 -16.77 -8.77
C PRO A 47 -4.44 -17.54 -8.09
N GLY A 48 -5.36 -18.05 -8.92
CA GLY A 48 -6.30 -19.09 -8.52
C GLY A 48 -7.63 -18.61 -7.95
N ARG A 49 -7.84 -17.30 -7.78
CA ARG A 49 -9.14 -16.76 -7.34
C ARG A 49 -9.66 -15.70 -8.30
N PRO A 50 -10.96 -15.73 -8.66
CA PRO A 50 -11.59 -14.69 -9.46
C PRO A 50 -11.59 -13.35 -8.71
N PHE A 51 -11.72 -12.24 -9.46
CA PHE A 51 -11.65 -10.90 -8.91
C PHE A 51 -12.53 -10.65 -7.66
N PRO A 52 -13.79 -11.10 -7.57
CA PRO A 52 -14.62 -10.84 -6.39
C PRO A 52 -14.07 -11.43 -5.08
N THR A 53 -13.31 -12.51 -5.16
CA THR A 53 -12.81 -13.27 -3.99
C THR A 53 -11.29 -13.31 -3.88
N CYS A 54 -10.55 -12.68 -4.82
CA CYS A 54 -9.10 -12.66 -4.75
C CYS A 54 -8.62 -11.90 -3.51
N GLN A 55 -7.53 -12.39 -2.93
CA GLN A 55 -6.89 -11.76 -1.79
C GLN A 55 -5.75 -10.86 -2.26
N GLY A 56 -5.60 -9.71 -1.62
CA GLY A 56 -4.49 -8.78 -1.84
C GLY A 56 -3.68 -8.62 -0.56
N TYR A 57 -2.37 -8.67 -0.69
CA TYR A 57 -1.42 -8.58 0.41
C TYR A 57 -0.48 -7.42 0.19
N ILE A 58 -0.02 -6.78 1.25
CA ILE A 58 1.09 -5.84 1.16
C ILE A 58 2.39 -6.60 1.38
N LEU A 59 3.26 -6.51 0.40
CA LEU A 59 4.58 -7.11 0.32
C LEU A 59 5.63 -6.01 0.25
N SER A 60 6.92 -6.37 0.33
CA SER A 60 8.01 -5.40 0.21
C SER A 60 9.20 -5.92 -0.57
N ALA A 61 10.02 -4.97 -1.03
CA ALA A 61 11.31 -5.17 -1.64
C ALA A 61 12.27 -4.06 -1.19
N VAL A 62 13.55 -4.36 -1.07
CA VAL A 62 14.59 -3.41 -0.67
C VAL A 62 15.52 -3.07 -1.80
N SER A 63 16.11 -1.88 -1.75
CA SER A 63 17.06 -1.39 -2.74
C SER A 63 18.04 -0.42 -2.11
N ASP A 64 19.30 -0.48 -2.54
CA ASP A 64 20.34 0.44 -2.11
C ASP A 64 20.36 1.73 -2.97
N ASP A 65 19.93 1.61 -4.23
CA ASP A 65 20.01 2.66 -5.27
C ASP A 65 18.66 3.25 -5.69
N GLY A 66 17.53 2.64 -5.27
CA GLY A 66 16.19 3.00 -5.69
C GLY A 66 15.80 2.54 -7.11
N LEU A 67 16.68 1.78 -7.76
CA LEU A 67 16.50 1.28 -9.14
C LEU A 67 16.37 -0.24 -9.19
N SER A 68 17.22 -0.94 -8.43
CA SER A 68 17.25 -2.40 -8.37
C SER A 68 16.67 -2.88 -7.06
N PHE A 69 15.49 -3.49 -7.11
CA PHE A 69 14.78 -3.95 -5.92
C PHE A 69 14.86 -5.46 -5.77
N ARG A 70 15.17 -5.92 -4.57
CA ARG A 70 15.18 -7.33 -4.16
C ARG A 70 13.95 -7.60 -3.29
N PRO A 71 13.00 -8.45 -3.73
CA PRO A 71 11.83 -8.82 -2.93
C PRO A 71 12.23 -9.45 -1.60
N GLU A 72 11.60 -9.00 -0.52
CA GLU A 72 11.78 -9.55 0.83
C GLU A 72 10.80 -10.72 1.06
N PRO A 73 11.18 -11.72 1.83
CA PRO A 73 10.29 -12.82 2.21
C PRO A 73 9.19 -12.35 3.16
N GLY A 74 8.08 -13.07 3.17
CA GLY A 74 6.95 -12.83 4.09
C GLY A 74 5.98 -11.76 3.60
N ILE A 75 4.91 -11.61 4.37
CA ILE A 75 3.82 -10.66 4.14
C ILE A 75 3.98 -9.51 5.14
N ARG A 76 3.89 -8.26 4.66
CA ARG A 76 3.92 -7.08 5.54
C ARG A 76 2.57 -6.86 6.18
N LEU A 77 1.50 -6.98 5.40
CA LEU A 77 0.15 -6.85 5.89
C LEU A 77 -0.79 -7.79 5.13
N ALA A 78 -1.58 -8.58 5.87
CA ALA A 78 -2.57 -9.49 5.34
C ALA A 78 -3.99 -9.01 5.64
N PRO A 79 -5.00 -9.40 4.84
CA PRO A 79 -6.40 -9.24 5.20
C PRO A 79 -6.72 -9.86 6.56
N GLN A 80 -7.73 -9.30 7.24
CA GLN A 80 -8.26 -9.80 8.50
C GLN A 80 -9.70 -10.31 8.31
N PRO A 81 -9.91 -11.62 8.08
CA PRO A 81 -11.25 -12.16 7.79
C PRO A 81 -12.30 -11.89 8.87
N GLY A 82 -11.88 -11.70 10.12
CA GLY A 82 -12.78 -11.35 11.23
C GLY A 82 -13.24 -9.89 11.27
N VAL A 83 -12.67 -9.02 10.42
CA VAL A 83 -13.00 -7.60 10.33
C VAL A 83 -13.67 -7.33 8.97
N PRO A 84 -14.99 -7.01 8.92
CA PRO A 84 -15.73 -6.98 7.66
C PRO A 84 -15.08 -6.14 6.56
N HIS A 85 -14.65 -4.92 6.85
CA HIS A 85 -14.01 -4.01 5.88
C HIS A 85 -12.55 -4.37 5.56
N MET A 86 -11.96 -5.39 6.19
CA MET A 86 -10.59 -5.86 5.96
C MET A 86 -10.54 -7.32 5.45
N GLY A 87 -11.67 -7.94 5.18
CA GLY A 87 -11.76 -9.38 5.00
C GLY A 87 -11.13 -9.94 3.73
N LEU A 88 -10.94 -9.12 2.69
CA LEU A 88 -10.45 -9.60 1.38
C LEU A 88 -9.08 -9.04 0.99
N ARG A 89 -8.85 -7.73 1.12
CA ARG A 89 -7.65 -7.12 0.56
C ARG A 89 -7.10 -6.00 1.43
N THR A 90 -5.76 -5.96 1.52
CA THR A 90 -4.97 -4.81 1.94
C THR A 90 -4.16 -4.34 0.74
N LEU A 91 -4.35 -3.09 0.32
CA LEU A 91 -3.90 -2.57 -0.97
C LEU A 91 -3.24 -1.19 -0.83
N SER A 92 -2.51 -0.78 -1.86
CA SER A 92 -2.11 0.62 -2.08
C SER A 92 -1.40 1.26 -0.87
N PRO A 93 -0.33 0.66 -0.34
CA PRO A 93 0.34 1.17 0.86
C PRO A 93 1.02 2.52 0.63
N THR A 94 0.99 3.37 1.65
CA THR A 94 1.86 4.53 1.79
C THR A 94 2.36 4.61 3.23
N VAL A 95 3.65 4.86 3.42
CA VAL A 95 4.30 4.84 4.74
C VAL A 95 4.71 6.25 5.14
N ALA A 96 4.39 6.61 6.36
CA ALA A 96 4.72 7.87 6.99
C ALA A 96 5.56 7.63 8.24
N PRO A 97 6.51 8.51 8.58
CA PRO A 97 7.09 8.49 9.91
C PRO A 97 6.02 8.85 10.94
N CYS A 98 6.05 8.21 12.10
CA CYS A 98 5.34 8.64 13.28
C CYS A 98 6.32 9.01 14.40
N GLU A 99 5.83 9.44 15.54
CA GLU A 99 6.70 9.84 16.66
C GLU A 99 7.56 8.66 17.16
N GLU A 100 8.72 8.96 17.74
CA GLU A 100 9.57 8.02 18.47
C GLU A 100 10.08 6.80 17.68
N GLY A 101 10.44 6.99 16.41
CA GLY A 101 11.09 5.92 15.62
C GLY A 101 10.12 4.82 15.16
N CYS A 102 8.84 5.12 15.12
CA CYS A 102 7.86 4.25 14.51
C CYS A 102 7.45 4.73 13.11
N TRP A 103 6.86 3.83 12.34
CA TRP A 103 6.26 4.11 11.03
C TRP A 103 4.79 3.75 11.06
N ARG A 104 3.97 4.56 10.38
CA ARG A 104 2.58 4.27 10.12
C ARG A 104 2.37 4.05 8.65
N MET A 105 1.74 2.94 8.31
CA MET A 105 1.28 2.64 6.96
C MET A 105 -0.20 2.97 6.88
N TYR A 106 -0.58 3.81 5.92
CA TYR A 106 -1.97 3.93 5.48
C TYR A 106 -2.17 3.04 4.27
N PHE A 107 -3.29 2.38 4.21
CA PHE A 107 -3.59 1.44 3.14
C PHE A 107 -5.08 1.39 2.84
N GLU A 108 -5.38 1.04 1.61
CA GLU A 108 -6.74 0.75 1.16
C GLU A 108 -7.14 -0.62 1.68
N SER A 109 -8.32 -0.71 2.28
CA SER A 109 -8.87 -1.94 2.86
C SER A 109 -10.20 -2.29 2.21
N ARG A 110 -10.33 -3.55 1.76
CA ARG A 110 -11.54 -4.06 1.11
C ARG A 110 -12.09 -5.29 1.79
N GLY A 111 -13.38 -5.21 2.10
CA GLY A 111 -14.24 -6.35 2.44
C GLY A 111 -14.99 -6.88 1.22
N PRO A 112 -16.12 -7.58 1.44
CA PRO A 112 -17.07 -7.94 0.39
C PRO A 112 -17.55 -6.72 -0.40
N ALA A 113 -17.97 -6.95 -1.66
CA ALA A 113 -18.40 -5.87 -2.58
C ALA A 113 -19.61 -5.03 -2.07
N SER A 114 -20.34 -5.54 -1.09
CA SER A 114 -21.44 -4.82 -0.43
C SER A 114 -20.97 -3.71 0.51
N LEU A 115 -19.68 -3.70 0.88
CA LEU A 115 -19.09 -2.68 1.75
C LEU A 115 -18.25 -1.70 0.93
N PRO A 116 -18.25 -0.40 1.30
CA PRO A 116 -17.35 0.57 0.68
C PRO A 116 -15.89 0.24 1.00
N THR A 117 -15.00 0.61 0.09
CA THR A 117 -13.55 0.63 0.33
C THR A 117 -13.21 1.73 1.31
N VAL A 118 -12.35 1.44 2.27
CA VAL A 118 -11.97 2.39 3.33
C VAL A 118 -10.46 2.50 3.47
N ILE A 119 -9.98 3.56 4.12
CA ILE A 119 -8.58 3.71 4.48
C ILE A 119 -8.40 3.31 5.94
N CYS A 120 -7.51 2.37 6.15
CA CYS A 120 -7.06 1.89 7.46
C CYS A 120 -5.58 2.19 7.68
N SER A 121 -5.07 1.85 8.84
CA SER A 121 -3.65 2.01 9.17
C SER A 121 -3.09 0.84 9.97
N ALA A 122 -1.76 0.75 9.93
CA ALA A 122 -0.96 -0.16 10.73
C ALA A 122 0.31 0.54 11.18
N ILE A 123 0.89 0.13 12.30
CA ILE A 123 2.15 0.67 12.84
C ILE A 123 3.24 -0.39 12.89
N SER A 124 4.49 0.06 12.79
CA SER A 124 5.68 -0.78 12.87
C SER A 124 6.86 0.01 13.43
N THR A 125 7.76 -0.66 14.13
CA THR A 125 9.04 -0.11 14.60
C THR A 125 10.22 -0.54 13.73
N ASP A 126 10.02 -1.49 12.80
CA ASP A 126 11.08 -2.07 11.98
C ASP A 126 10.76 -2.12 10.46
N MET A 127 9.58 -1.63 10.06
CA MET A 127 9.04 -1.71 8.69
C MET A 127 8.85 -3.15 8.15
N LEU A 128 9.06 -4.17 8.98
CA LEU A 128 8.88 -5.58 8.61
C LEU A 128 7.64 -6.18 9.25
N HIS A 129 7.45 -5.91 10.53
CA HIS A 129 6.34 -6.41 11.33
C HIS A 129 5.34 -5.28 11.57
N TRP A 130 4.14 -5.43 11.02
CA TRP A 130 3.11 -4.41 11.06
C TRP A 130 1.92 -4.88 11.90
N LYS A 131 1.49 -4.03 12.83
CA LYS A 131 0.31 -4.25 13.65
C LYS A 131 -0.80 -3.33 13.16
N HIS A 132 -1.95 -3.92 12.80
CA HIS A 132 -3.15 -3.14 12.47
C HIS A 132 -3.55 -2.25 13.64
N GLU A 133 -3.92 -1.03 13.34
CA GLU A 133 -4.58 -0.13 14.28
C GLU A 133 -6.10 -0.28 14.14
N ASP A 134 -6.82 -0.27 15.24
CA ASP A 134 -8.27 -0.44 15.25
C ASP A 134 -8.98 0.71 14.57
N GLY A 135 -10.07 0.38 13.87
CA GLY A 135 -10.98 1.33 13.26
C GLY A 135 -10.56 1.80 11.85
N ILE A 136 -11.42 2.63 11.28
CA ILE A 136 -11.29 3.22 9.95
C ILE A 136 -10.70 4.62 10.11
N ARG A 137 -9.70 4.97 9.28
CA ARG A 137 -9.09 6.30 9.28
C ARG A 137 -9.85 7.30 8.43
N LEU A 138 -10.26 6.86 7.23
CA LEU A 138 -11.09 7.65 6.34
C LEU A 138 -12.11 6.76 5.63
N GLN A 139 -13.30 7.27 5.46
CA GLN A 139 -14.39 6.62 4.75
C GLN A 139 -15.12 7.66 3.89
N GLY A 140 -15.33 7.34 2.61
CA GLY A 140 -16.21 8.08 1.71
C GLY A 140 -17.55 7.38 1.56
N PHE A 141 -18.53 8.06 0.96
CA PHE A 141 -19.88 7.52 0.77
C PHE A 141 -19.86 6.25 -0.12
N ASP A 142 -19.15 6.31 -1.25
CA ASP A 142 -19.05 5.20 -2.21
C ASP A 142 -17.77 4.38 -2.05
N GLY A 143 -16.79 4.90 -1.34
CA GLY A 143 -15.50 4.28 -1.06
C GLY A 143 -14.32 5.24 -1.28
N LEU A 144 -13.20 4.92 -0.65
CA LEU A 144 -11.93 5.62 -0.80
C LEU A 144 -10.80 4.62 -1.06
N GLY A 145 -9.95 4.91 -2.05
CA GLY A 145 -8.80 4.08 -2.39
C GLY A 145 -7.51 4.86 -2.60
N GLY A 146 -6.42 4.14 -2.81
CA GLY A 146 -5.13 4.68 -3.25
C GLY A 146 -4.53 5.76 -2.35
N PRO A 147 -4.43 5.59 -1.02
CA PRO A 147 -3.90 6.63 -0.15
C PRO A 147 -2.47 7.00 -0.52
N ARG A 148 -2.14 8.30 -0.46
CA ARG A 148 -0.78 8.82 -0.63
C ARG A 148 -0.49 9.87 0.42
N TYR A 149 0.46 9.57 1.30
CA TYR A 149 0.95 10.49 2.32
C TYR A 149 2.03 11.39 1.73
N VAL A 150 1.91 12.69 1.97
CA VAL A 150 2.85 13.70 1.49
C VAL A 150 3.12 14.69 2.60
N VAL A 151 4.40 14.96 2.87
CA VAL A 151 4.83 16.06 3.74
C VAL A 151 4.96 17.31 2.88
N LEU A 152 4.31 18.39 3.31
CA LEU A 152 4.36 19.68 2.66
C LEU A 152 5.62 20.47 3.09
N PRO A 153 6.04 21.50 2.31
CA PRO A 153 7.21 22.32 2.65
C PRO A 153 7.13 23.02 4.01
N ASP A 154 5.93 23.27 4.51
CA ASP A 154 5.67 23.89 5.81
C ASP A 154 5.63 22.88 6.99
N GLY A 155 5.99 21.61 6.74
CA GLY A 155 6.02 20.54 7.73
C GLY A 155 4.66 19.89 8.00
N ARG A 156 3.56 20.42 7.48
CA ARG A 156 2.25 19.75 7.56
C ARG A 156 2.22 18.53 6.64
N ALA A 157 1.35 17.59 6.96
CA ALA A 157 1.14 16.41 6.13
C ALA A 157 -0.26 16.41 5.51
N ARG A 158 -0.37 15.77 4.36
CA ARG A 158 -1.66 15.48 3.70
C ARG A 158 -1.72 14.01 3.33
N LEU A 159 -2.92 13.46 3.43
CA LEU A 159 -3.26 12.15 2.89
C LEU A 159 -4.22 12.36 1.71
N PHE A 160 -3.74 12.13 0.49
CA PHE A 160 -4.56 12.15 -0.71
C PHE A 160 -5.18 10.78 -0.91
N CYS A 161 -6.46 10.74 -1.29
CA CYS A 161 -7.18 9.51 -1.61
C CYS A 161 -8.00 9.72 -2.88
N CYS A 162 -8.21 8.66 -3.63
CA CYS A 162 -9.16 8.64 -4.74
C CYS A 162 -10.55 8.30 -4.19
N ALA A 163 -11.55 9.12 -4.47
CA ALA A 163 -12.95 8.76 -4.24
C ALA A 163 -13.39 7.75 -5.30
N GLU A 164 -14.11 6.70 -4.89
CA GLU A 164 -14.79 5.80 -5.81
C GLU A 164 -16.19 6.40 -6.07
N GLU A 165 -16.49 6.76 -7.30
CA GLU A 165 -17.84 7.09 -7.73
C GLU A 165 -18.51 5.79 -8.18
N ARG A 166 -19.58 5.38 -7.53
CA ARG A 166 -20.48 4.38 -8.10
C ARG A 166 -21.21 5.07 -9.24
N GLY A 167 -20.99 4.60 -10.47
CA GLY A 167 -21.70 5.11 -11.62
C GLY A 167 -23.20 5.09 -11.32
N SER A 168 -23.84 6.23 -11.52
CA SER A 168 -25.30 6.29 -11.62
C SER A 168 -25.69 5.59 -12.91
N ASP A 169 -26.13 4.33 -12.82
CA ASP A 169 -26.84 3.66 -13.89
C ASP A 169 -28.18 4.37 -14.18
#